data_f3329dbffa8426a8896afe4d11cdcb77
#
_entry.id   f3329dbffa8426a8896afe4d11cdcb77
#
_cell.length_a   1.000
_cell.length_b   1.000
_cell.length_c   1.000
_cell.angle_alpha   90.00
_cell.angle_beta   90.00
_cell.angle_gamma   90.00
#
_symmetry.space_group_name_H-M   'P 1'
#
loop_
_entity.id
_entity.type
_entity.pdbx_description
1 polymer ?
#
loop_
_entity_poly.entity_id
_entity_poly.type
_entity_poly.pdbx_seq_one_letter_code
_entity_poly.pdbx_strand_id
1 'polypeptide(L)'
;PNVLGFLRSMPGEQASIDLSKVADAANRLKTNLEQGVALVQATEAASVTSALREPLRGGWSREERRLSVDHRPQPLRLLVLRPTGNDLGRLAVISHGLWDDPESFEGWGELLAANGYTVLLPDHPGSNFSQQQSMLAGDSPPPGPEELRMRPLDVSALLDAVRDGRLLSGQSL
;
A
#
# COMPACT_ATOMS: atom_id res chain seq x y z
N PRO A 1 8.11 12.13 18.36
CA PRO A 1 8.99 10.97 18.18
C PRO A 1 10.43 11.49 18.13
N ASN A 2 11.27 11.10 19.09
CA ASN A 2 12.64 11.51 19.03
C ASN A 2 13.55 10.29 18.78
N VAL A 3 14.62 10.49 18.02
CA VAL A 3 15.63 9.48 17.68
C VAL A 3 16.18 8.77 18.93
N LEU A 4 16.19 9.47 20.07
CA LEU A 4 16.65 8.93 21.38
C LEU A 4 15.68 7.85 21.91
N GLY A 5 14.36 7.98 21.69
CA GLY A 5 13.37 6.95 22.06
C GLY A 5 13.57 5.68 21.24
N PHE A 6 13.80 5.82 19.92
CA PHE A 6 14.09 4.70 19.04
C PHE A 6 15.40 3.99 19.43
N LEU A 7 16.46 4.73 19.74
CA LEU A 7 17.74 4.17 20.16
C LEU A 7 17.66 3.41 21.50
N ARG A 8 16.78 3.86 22.43
CA ARG A 8 16.54 3.18 23.71
C ARG A 8 15.77 1.87 23.56
N SER A 9 15.03 1.69 22.48
CA SER A 9 14.27 0.45 22.20
C SER A 9 15.10 -0.63 21.49
N MET A 10 16.32 -0.33 21.07
CA MET A 10 17.20 -1.33 20.44
C MET A 10 17.74 -2.33 21.46
N PRO A 11 17.69 -3.64 21.16
CA PRO A 11 18.24 -4.66 22.05
C PRO A 11 19.79 -4.54 22.08
N GLY A 12 20.34 -4.35 23.28
CA GLY A 12 21.80 -4.26 23.50
C GLY A 12 22.15 -3.17 24.50
N GLU A 13 23.21 -3.38 25.27
CA GLU A 13 23.67 -2.44 26.30
C GLU A 13 24.36 -1.18 25.72
N GLN A 14 24.79 -1.23 24.46
CA GLN A 14 25.41 -0.09 23.77
C GLN A 14 25.08 -0.12 22.27
N ALA A 15 24.49 0.96 21.76
CA ALA A 15 24.40 1.23 20.34
C ALA A 15 25.44 2.30 19.96
N SER A 16 26.37 1.99 19.07
CA SER A 16 27.25 2.98 18.47
C SER A 16 26.75 3.38 17.10
N ILE A 17 26.55 4.68 16.90
CA ILE A 17 26.20 5.23 15.59
C ILE A 17 27.46 5.86 15.01
N ASP A 18 27.89 5.35 13.87
CA ASP A 18 28.97 5.97 13.11
C ASP A 18 28.41 7.19 12.36
N LEU A 19 28.64 8.36 12.94
CA LEU A 19 28.15 9.63 12.39
C LEU A 19 28.69 9.92 10.99
N SER A 20 29.85 9.39 10.63
CA SER A 20 30.41 9.56 9.29
C SER A 20 29.53 8.84 8.26
N LYS A 21 29.09 7.62 8.56
CA LYS A 21 28.17 6.86 7.69
C LYS A 21 26.81 7.50 7.58
N VAL A 22 26.32 8.13 8.65
CA VAL A 22 25.06 8.90 8.60
C VAL A 22 25.21 10.12 7.69
N ALA A 23 26.32 10.86 7.83
CA ALA A 23 26.61 12.00 6.97
C ALA A 23 26.77 11.59 5.50
N ASP A 24 27.48 10.49 5.22
CA ASP A 24 27.63 9.95 3.87
C ASP A 24 26.29 9.50 3.27
N ALA A 25 25.41 8.89 4.07
CA ALA A 25 24.08 8.50 3.63
C ALA A 25 23.21 9.73 3.31
N ALA A 26 23.27 10.76 4.16
CA ALA A 26 22.56 12.02 3.94
C ALA A 26 23.04 12.74 2.68
N ASN A 27 24.37 12.78 2.46
CA ASN A 27 24.96 13.37 1.27
C ASN A 27 24.57 12.62 -0.01
N ARG A 28 24.57 11.27 0.01
CA ARG A 28 24.10 10.46 -1.11
C ARG A 28 22.62 10.71 -1.42
N LEU A 29 21.78 10.78 -0.38
CA LEU A 29 20.36 11.07 -0.55
C LEU A 29 20.15 12.44 -1.20
N LYS A 30 20.85 13.47 -0.70
CA LYS A 30 20.83 14.82 -1.27
C LYS A 30 21.22 14.81 -2.74
N THR A 31 22.36 14.19 -3.07
CA THR A 31 22.83 14.10 -4.46
C THR A 31 21.83 13.38 -5.37
N ASN A 32 21.26 12.26 -4.90
CA ASN A 32 20.27 11.53 -5.67
C ASN A 32 19.00 12.35 -5.91
N LEU A 33 18.54 13.12 -4.92
CA LEU A 33 17.40 14.03 -5.08
C LEU A 33 17.68 15.14 -6.07
N GLU A 34 18.86 15.78 -5.99
CA GLU A 34 19.28 16.81 -6.92
C GLU A 34 19.37 16.30 -8.36
N GLN A 35 19.95 15.10 -8.55
CA GLN A 35 20.03 14.43 -9.85
C GLN A 35 18.63 14.04 -10.38
N GLY A 36 17.75 13.54 -9.48
CA GLY A 36 16.36 13.21 -9.84
C GLY A 36 15.58 14.44 -10.30
N VAL A 37 15.69 15.55 -9.57
CA VAL A 37 15.05 16.82 -9.96
C VAL A 37 15.60 17.33 -11.29
N ALA A 38 16.93 17.29 -11.49
CA ALA A 38 17.55 17.71 -12.75
C ALA A 38 17.09 16.84 -13.93
N LEU A 39 16.97 15.52 -13.73
CA LEU A 39 16.47 14.59 -14.73
C LEU A 39 15.01 14.91 -15.12
N VAL A 40 14.14 15.12 -14.12
CA VAL A 40 12.74 15.50 -14.37
C VAL A 40 12.63 16.81 -15.13
N GLN A 41 13.45 17.80 -14.76
CA GLN A 41 13.47 19.11 -15.45
C GLN A 41 14.03 19.03 -16.86
N ALA A 42 15.01 18.16 -17.11
CA ALA A 42 15.60 17.96 -18.44
C ALA A 42 14.76 17.06 -19.34
N THR A 43 13.84 16.27 -18.78
CA THR A 43 12.96 15.40 -19.56
C THR A 43 11.78 16.24 -20.04
N GLU A 44 11.72 16.49 -21.36
CA GLU A 44 10.50 17.03 -21.98
C GLU A 44 9.35 16.11 -21.61
N ALA A 45 8.27 16.70 -21.06
CA ALA A 45 7.08 15.94 -20.71
C ALA A 45 6.62 15.17 -21.95
N ALA A 46 6.75 13.85 -21.89
CA ALA A 46 6.25 13.00 -22.96
C ALA A 46 4.81 13.39 -23.23
N SER A 47 4.48 13.63 -24.49
CA SER A 47 3.12 13.95 -24.90
C SER A 47 2.20 12.80 -24.43
N VAL A 48 1.47 13.03 -23.34
CA VAL A 48 0.46 12.07 -22.86
C VAL A 48 -0.58 11.95 -23.96
N THR A 49 -0.77 10.76 -24.49
CA THR A 49 -1.76 10.51 -25.54
C THR A 49 -3.13 11.01 -25.07
N SER A 50 -3.94 11.53 -26.00
CA SER A 50 -5.29 12.03 -25.69
C SER A 50 -6.13 10.99 -24.95
N ALA A 51 -5.94 9.71 -25.26
CA ALA A 51 -6.62 8.59 -24.58
C ALA A 51 -6.33 8.53 -23.07
N LEU A 52 -5.14 8.92 -22.63
CA LEU A 52 -4.77 8.96 -21.21
C LEU A 52 -5.23 10.25 -20.51
N ARG A 53 -5.66 11.25 -21.26
CA ARG A 53 -6.22 12.52 -20.75
C ARG A 53 -7.74 12.54 -20.74
N GLU A 54 -8.38 11.52 -21.31
CA GLU A 54 -9.84 11.44 -21.28
C GLU A 54 -10.32 11.23 -19.84
N PRO A 55 -11.37 11.95 -19.42
CA PRO A 55 -11.97 11.70 -18.11
C PRO A 55 -12.48 10.27 -18.04
N LEU A 56 -12.47 9.71 -16.83
CA LEU A 56 -13.03 8.38 -16.56
C LEU A 56 -14.49 8.35 -17.05
N ARG A 57 -14.80 7.44 -17.98
CA ARG A 57 -16.13 7.37 -18.61
C ARG A 57 -17.10 6.50 -17.82
N GLY A 58 -16.59 5.58 -17.02
CA GLY A 58 -17.39 4.69 -16.20
C GLY A 58 -17.61 5.25 -14.79
N GLY A 59 -18.77 4.96 -14.21
CA GLY A 59 -19.00 5.18 -12.79
C GLY A 59 -18.50 4.00 -11.97
N TRP A 60 -18.23 4.26 -10.72
CA TRP A 60 -17.89 3.23 -9.73
C TRP A 60 -18.52 3.53 -8.38
N SER A 61 -18.65 2.49 -7.56
CA SER A 61 -18.99 2.60 -6.15
C SER A 61 -17.80 2.23 -5.30
N ARG A 62 -17.72 2.83 -4.12
CA ARG A 62 -16.69 2.59 -3.11
C ARG A 62 -17.35 2.07 -1.84
N GLU A 63 -16.86 0.98 -1.32
CA GLU A 63 -17.28 0.46 -0.03
C GLU A 63 -16.06 0.02 0.79
N GLU A 64 -16.18 0.06 2.10
CA GLU A 64 -15.20 -0.53 3.00
C GLU A 64 -15.74 -1.87 3.51
N ARG A 65 -14.89 -2.88 3.49
CA ARG A 65 -15.20 -4.22 3.98
C ARG A 65 -14.18 -4.67 5.01
N ARG A 66 -14.57 -5.65 5.80
CA ARG A 66 -13.70 -6.34 6.75
C ARG A 66 -13.78 -7.84 6.52
N LEU A 67 -12.64 -8.49 6.40
CA LEU A 67 -12.53 -9.93 6.18
C LEU A 67 -11.79 -10.57 7.34
N SER A 68 -12.45 -11.45 8.10
CA SER A 68 -11.77 -12.26 9.10
C SER A 68 -10.94 -13.34 8.42
N VAL A 69 -9.68 -13.46 8.84
CA VAL A 69 -8.70 -14.42 8.32
C VAL A 69 -7.98 -15.08 9.50
N ASP A 70 -7.64 -16.37 9.37
CA ASP A 70 -7.12 -17.15 10.51
C ASP A 70 -5.69 -16.75 10.90
N HIS A 71 -4.92 -16.18 9.98
CA HIS A 71 -3.52 -15.82 10.20
C HIS A 71 -3.32 -14.42 10.77
N ARG A 72 -4.38 -13.64 10.98
CA ARG A 72 -4.33 -12.30 11.58
C ARG A 72 -5.24 -12.24 12.81
N PRO A 73 -4.81 -11.57 13.90
CA PRO A 73 -5.63 -11.43 15.10
C PRO A 73 -6.82 -10.47 14.90
N GLN A 74 -6.77 -9.61 13.89
CA GLN A 74 -7.81 -8.64 13.55
C GLN A 74 -8.27 -8.86 12.11
N PRO A 75 -9.55 -8.61 11.80
CA PRO A 75 -10.01 -8.67 10.42
C PRO A 75 -9.24 -7.72 9.52
N LEU A 76 -8.92 -8.17 8.31
CA LEU A 76 -8.36 -7.31 7.27
C LEU A 76 -9.39 -6.27 6.87
N ARG A 77 -9.02 -5.01 6.92
CA ARG A 77 -9.74 -3.91 6.30
C ARG A 77 -9.42 -3.89 4.82
N LEU A 78 -10.39 -3.60 3.98
CA LEU A 78 -10.15 -3.42 2.56
C LEU A 78 -11.11 -2.41 1.96
N LEU A 79 -10.66 -1.67 0.98
CA LEU A 79 -11.50 -0.89 0.10
C LEU A 79 -11.88 -1.76 -1.09
N VAL A 80 -13.14 -1.68 -1.47
CA VAL A 80 -13.69 -2.36 -2.64
C VAL A 80 -14.26 -1.30 -3.57
N LEU A 81 -13.74 -1.24 -4.78
CA LEU A 81 -14.24 -0.38 -5.84
C LEU A 81 -14.88 -1.26 -6.90
N ARG A 82 -16.13 -0.96 -7.24
CA ARG A 82 -16.92 -1.76 -8.20
C ARG A 82 -17.44 -0.87 -9.32
N PRO A 83 -17.39 -1.33 -10.58
CA PRO A 83 -18.02 -0.61 -11.67
C PRO A 83 -19.54 -0.52 -11.43
N THR A 84 -20.13 0.63 -11.72
CA THR A 84 -21.61 0.82 -11.67
C THR A 84 -22.27 0.70 -13.05
N GLY A 85 -21.49 0.38 -14.07
CA GLY A 85 -21.95 0.22 -15.46
C GLY A 85 -21.43 -1.07 -16.07
N ASN A 86 -20.53 -0.95 -17.03
CA ASN A 86 -19.96 -2.10 -17.74
C ASN A 86 -18.99 -2.89 -16.83
N ASP A 87 -19.47 -3.94 -16.19
CA ASP A 87 -18.66 -4.87 -15.41
C ASP A 87 -18.08 -5.95 -16.34
N LEU A 88 -16.77 -6.03 -16.42
CA LEU A 88 -16.07 -7.03 -17.23
C LEU A 88 -15.97 -8.39 -16.53
N GLY A 89 -16.43 -8.53 -15.30
CA GLY A 89 -16.24 -9.72 -14.47
C GLY A 89 -14.76 -9.98 -14.12
N ARG A 90 -13.92 -8.93 -14.15
CA ARG A 90 -12.49 -9.02 -13.87
C ARG A 90 -12.17 -8.43 -12.51
N LEU A 91 -11.23 -9.08 -11.82
CA LEU A 91 -10.76 -8.67 -10.51
C LEU A 91 -9.35 -8.10 -10.61
N ALA A 92 -9.09 -7.03 -9.88
CA ALA A 92 -7.76 -6.51 -9.62
C ALA A 92 -7.52 -6.40 -8.10
N VAL A 93 -6.32 -6.74 -7.66
CA VAL A 93 -5.90 -6.53 -6.27
C VAL A 93 -4.71 -5.57 -6.29
N ILE A 94 -4.81 -4.48 -5.53
CA ILE A 94 -3.73 -3.51 -5.38
C ILE A 94 -3.28 -3.52 -3.93
N SER A 95 -2.07 -3.98 -3.70
CA SER A 95 -1.46 -4.10 -2.37
C SER A 95 -0.53 -2.91 -2.14
N HIS A 96 -0.77 -2.14 -1.08
CA HIS A 96 0.05 -0.97 -0.74
C HIS A 96 1.49 -1.34 -0.35
N GLY A 97 2.40 -0.35 -0.36
CA GLY A 97 3.79 -0.49 0.07
C GLY A 97 3.97 -0.56 1.59
N LEU A 98 5.23 -0.61 2.03
CA LEU A 98 5.56 -0.51 3.45
C LEU A 98 5.19 0.90 3.96
N TRP A 99 4.45 0.93 5.09
CA TRP A 99 4.01 2.15 5.77
C TRP A 99 3.05 3.03 4.95
N ASP A 100 2.36 2.40 4.03
CA ASP A 100 1.35 3.04 3.20
C ASP A 100 -0.05 2.49 3.52
N ASP A 101 -1.07 3.04 2.91
CA ASP A 101 -2.47 2.66 3.10
C ASP A 101 -3.16 2.37 1.76
N PRO A 102 -4.29 1.65 1.76
CA PRO A 102 -5.12 1.45 0.58
C PRO A 102 -5.50 2.75 -0.13
N GLU A 103 -5.74 3.83 0.62
CA GLU A 103 -6.15 5.14 0.12
C GLU A 103 -5.11 5.77 -0.82
N SER A 104 -3.82 5.52 -0.61
CA SER A 104 -2.76 6.02 -1.49
C SER A 104 -2.84 5.48 -2.91
N PHE A 105 -3.53 4.35 -3.08
CA PHE A 105 -3.71 3.67 -4.37
C PHE A 105 -5.15 3.75 -4.89
N GLU A 106 -6.03 4.48 -4.20
CA GLU A 106 -7.44 4.58 -4.55
C GLU A 106 -7.64 5.14 -5.96
N GLY A 107 -6.85 6.14 -6.38
CA GLY A 107 -6.93 6.69 -7.73
C GLY A 107 -6.62 5.67 -8.85
N TRP A 108 -5.70 4.72 -8.61
CA TRP A 108 -5.48 3.59 -9.52
C TRP A 108 -6.67 2.62 -9.52
N GLY A 109 -7.25 2.39 -8.34
CA GLY A 109 -8.44 1.59 -8.19
C GLY A 109 -9.64 2.18 -8.92
N GLU A 110 -9.86 3.48 -8.82
CA GLU A 110 -10.91 4.22 -9.52
C GLU A 110 -10.76 4.11 -11.04
N LEU A 111 -9.53 4.28 -11.54
CA LEU A 111 -9.25 4.12 -12.97
C LEU A 111 -9.63 2.72 -13.46
N LEU A 112 -9.25 1.69 -12.73
CA LEU A 112 -9.59 0.31 -13.08
C LEU A 112 -11.09 0.05 -12.96
N ALA A 113 -11.73 0.53 -11.89
CA ALA A 113 -13.17 0.36 -11.68
C ALA A 113 -13.99 1.08 -12.76
N ALA A 114 -13.61 2.30 -13.14
CA ALA A 114 -14.23 3.02 -14.26
C ALA A 114 -14.08 2.28 -15.62
N ASN A 115 -13.08 1.39 -15.72
CA ASN A 115 -12.85 0.54 -16.89
C ASN A 115 -13.39 -0.89 -16.71
N GLY A 116 -14.28 -1.12 -15.76
CA GLY A 116 -15.05 -2.36 -15.64
C GLY A 116 -14.41 -3.44 -14.77
N TYR A 117 -13.38 -3.12 -13.97
CA TYR A 117 -12.80 -4.06 -13.01
C TYR A 117 -13.42 -3.89 -11.62
N THR A 118 -13.64 -4.99 -10.91
CA THR A 118 -13.78 -4.93 -9.46
C THR A 118 -12.38 -4.87 -8.84
N VAL A 119 -12.13 -3.89 -7.96
CA VAL A 119 -10.82 -3.66 -7.38
C VAL A 119 -10.86 -3.86 -5.87
N LEU A 120 -9.92 -4.63 -5.35
CA LEU A 120 -9.70 -4.85 -3.93
C LEU A 120 -8.39 -4.20 -3.51
N LEU A 121 -8.45 -3.33 -2.51
CA LEU A 121 -7.28 -2.68 -1.93
C LEU A 121 -7.21 -3.09 -0.44
N PRO A 122 -6.49 -4.18 -0.11
CA PRO A 122 -6.34 -4.60 1.27
C PRO A 122 -5.41 -3.68 2.05
N ASP A 123 -5.74 -3.47 3.31
CA ASP A 123 -4.87 -2.91 4.32
C ASP A 123 -4.11 -4.08 5.00
N HIS A 124 -2.78 -4.01 5.01
CA HIS A 124 -1.92 -5.04 5.60
C HIS A 124 -1.48 -4.61 7.01
N PRO A 125 -2.16 -5.07 8.08
CA PRO A 125 -1.76 -4.78 9.45
C PRO A 125 -0.31 -5.20 9.71
N GLY A 126 0.42 -4.43 10.52
CA GLY A 126 1.83 -4.71 10.80
C GLY A 126 2.81 -4.11 9.79
N SER A 127 2.34 -3.59 8.65
CA SER A 127 3.16 -2.90 7.66
C SER A 127 2.53 -1.64 7.05
N ASN A 128 1.37 -1.23 7.55
CA ASN A 128 0.61 -0.06 7.13
C ASN A 128 1.05 1.24 7.85
N PHE A 129 0.41 2.35 7.54
CA PHE A 129 0.69 3.66 8.15
C PHE A 129 0.42 3.67 9.66
N SER A 130 -0.63 2.98 10.13
CA SER A 130 -0.93 2.85 11.55
C SER A 130 0.21 2.15 12.31
N GLN A 131 0.81 1.12 11.73
CA GLN A 131 1.98 0.45 12.29
C GLN A 131 3.19 1.39 12.35
N GLN A 132 3.41 2.21 11.31
CA GLN A 132 4.47 3.22 11.33
C GLN A 132 4.28 4.22 12.47
N GLN A 133 3.07 4.73 12.65
CA GLN A 133 2.77 5.66 13.74
C GLN A 133 3.00 5.03 15.10
N SER A 134 2.52 3.81 15.32
CA SER A 134 2.71 3.05 16.57
C SER A 134 4.20 2.81 16.87
N MET A 135 4.98 2.45 15.85
CA MET A 135 6.43 2.30 15.98
C MET A 135 7.12 3.62 16.35
N LEU A 136 6.76 4.71 15.68
CA LEU A 136 7.34 6.04 15.97
C LEU A 136 6.94 6.56 17.35
N ALA A 137 5.78 6.17 17.86
CA ALA A 137 5.34 6.46 19.23
C ALA A 137 6.06 5.59 20.28
N GLY A 138 6.71 4.49 19.86
CA GLY A 138 7.35 3.52 20.74
C GLY A 138 6.42 2.45 21.30
N ASP A 139 5.20 2.34 20.76
CA ASP A 139 4.17 1.42 21.21
C ASP A 139 4.29 0.03 20.57
N SER A 140 5.01 -0.07 19.45
CA SER A 140 5.24 -1.34 18.74
C SER A 140 6.64 -1.42 18.12
N PRO A 141 7.18 -2.64 17.92
CA PRO A 141 8.43 -2.84 17.20
C PRO A 141 8.26 -2.52 15.69
N PRO A 142 9.37 -2.33 14.95
CA PRO A 142 9.31 -2.27 13.50
C PRO A 142 8.77 -3.59 12.91
N PRO A 143 8.21 -3.55 11.69
CA PRO A 143 7.76 -4.75 10.99
C PRO A 143 8.86 -5.79 10.89
N GLY A 144 8.57 -7.02 11.29
CA GLY A 144 9.50 -8.13 11.21
C GLY A 144 9.41 -8.89 9.88
N PRO A 145 10.30 -9.86 9.65
CA PRO A 145 10.32 -10.67 8.43
C PRO A 145 9.05 -11.52 8.25
N GLU A 146 8.27 -11.73 9.31
CA GLU A 146 6.97 -12.42 9.26
C GLU A 146 5.98 -11.72 8.34
N GLU A 147 6.03 -10.39 8.19
CA GLU A 147 5.16 -9.64 7.29
C GLU A 147 5.36 -10.02 5.82
N LEU A 148 6.56 -10.47 5.43
CA LEU A 148 6.81 -11.01 4.09
C LEU A 148 6.00 -12.29 3.82
N ARG A 149 5.61 -13.02 4.88
CA ARG A 149 4.75 -14.22 4.79
C ARG A 149 3.28 -13.87 4.94
N MET A 150 2.96 -12.94 5.84
CA MET A 150 1.58 -12.57 6.15
C MET A 150 0.89 -11.87 4.99
N ARG A 151 1.57 -10.94 4.29
CA ARG A 151 0.97 -10.19 3.18
C ARG A 151 0.53 -11.08 2.00
N PRO A 152 1.30 -12.05 1.51
CA PRO A 152 0.82 -13.01 0.52
C PRO A 152 -0.37 -13.85 1.02
N LEU A 153 -0.42 -14.21 2.32
CA LEU A 153 -1.56 -14.91 2.90
C LEU A 153 -2.82 -14.02 2.93
N ASP A 154 -2.67 -12.71 3.22
CA ASP A 154 -3.78 -11.75 3.14
C ASP A 154 -4.40 -11.76 1.74
N VAL A 155 -3.57 -11.68 0.69
CA VAL A 155 -4.03 -11.70 -0.71
C VAL A 155 -4.68 -13.03 -1.05
N SER A 156 -4.08 -14.16 -0.64
CA SER A 156 -4.66 -15.50 -0.87
C SER A 156 -6.03 -15.64 -0.22
N ALA A 157 -6.17 -15.18 1.03
CA ALA A 157 -7.44 -15.22 1.75
C ALA A 157 -8.52 -14.34 1.10
N LEU A 158 -8.13 -13.18 0.52
CA LEU A 158 -9.04 -12.34 -0.27
C LEU A 158 -9.55 -13.06 -1.51
N LEU A 159 -8.66 -13.68 -2.27
CA LEU A 159 -9.02 -14.44 -3.48
C LEU A 159 -9.93 -15.62 -3.15
N ASP A 160 -9.62 -16.35 -2.07
CA ASP A 160 -10.48 -17.43 -1.57
C ASP A 160 -11.86 -16.90 -1.15
N ALA A 161 -11.91 -15.77 -0.47
CA ALA A 161 -13.18 -15.16 -0.04
C ALA A 161 -14.02 -14.68 -1.23
N VAL A 162 -13.41 -14.22 -2.33
CA VAL A 162 -14.12 -13.90 -3.57
C VAL A 162 -14.64 -15.17 -4.22
N ARG A 163 -13.80 -16.19 -4.39
CA ARG A 163 -14.18 -17.48 -4.99
C ARG A 163 -15.34 -18.15 -4.24
N ASP A 164 -15.31 -18.08 -2.91
CA ASP A 164 -16.34 -18.69 -2.06
C ASP A 164 -17.59 -17.81 -1.89
N GLY A 165 -17.66 -16.65 -2.56
CA GLY A 165 -18.78 -15.71 -2.49
C GLY A 165 -18.96 -14.99 -1.16
N ARG A 166 -17.97 -15.09 -0.25
CA ARG A 166 -18.00 -14.45 1.08
C ARG A 166 -17.74 -12.95 1.04
N LEU A 167 -16.99 -12.51 0.05
CA LEU A 167 -16.58 -11.10 -0.07
C LEU A 167 -17.39 -10.34 -1.11
N LEU A 168 -17.63 -10.93 -2.27
CA LEU A 168 -18.34 -10.33 -3.40
C LEU A 168 -19.46 -11.29 -3.83
N SER A 169 -20.70 -11.00 -3.44
CA SER A 169 -21.84 -11.76 -3.93
C SER A 169 -22.07 -11.52 -5.43
N GLY A 170 -22.10 -12.60 -6.22
CA GLY A 170 -22.43 -12.54 -7.65
C GLY A 170 -21.22 -12.45 -8.60
N GLN A 171 -20.00 -12.57 -8.12
CA GLN A 171 -18.80 -12.76 -8.97
C GLN A 171 -18.23 -14.16 -8.75
N SER A 172 -18.09 -14.92 -9.84
CA SER A 172 -17.22 -16.11 -9.92
C SER A 172 -15.91 -15.70 -10.57
N LEU A 173 -14.80 -16.13 -9.98
CA LEU A 173 -13.46 -16.05 -10.61
C LEU A 173 -13.36 -17.06 -11.76
#